data_de85df2b70a929a6d3c7636d2e65f57f
#
_entry.id   de85df2b70a929a6d3c7636d2e65f57f
#
_cell.length_a   1.000
_cell.length_b   1.000
_cell.length_c   1.000
_cell.angle_alpha   90.00
_cell.angle_beta   90.00
_cell.angle_gamma   90.00
#
_symmetry.space_group_name_H-M   'P 1'
#
loop_
_entity.id
_entity.type
_entity.pdbx_description
1 polymer ?
#
loop_
_entity_poly.entity_id
_entity_poly.type
_entity_poly.pdbx_seq_one_letter_code
_entity_poly.pdbx_strand_id
1 'polypeptide(L)'
;EFTNNSNYEQDQVNLQYSQFITRTQFEKNRIRQLIHGNLDGQEEGVEVDHKVVIERFFGAAGAEVTSYCGSKENFIGHYHNYSNPAGVVKGKMDNTLNYNENSCGALALNLILQPGESKNIAFLLGMKYDEEAAEICAHYSNPKEICEKEVKELIGYWHEKLEHFQVKTPSPEFDTMINTW
;
A
#
# COMPACT_ATOMS: atom_id res chain seq x y z
N GLU A 1 -7.14 -1.92 -2.63
CA GLU A 1 -7.13 -3.07 -3.54
C GLU A 1 -5.72 -3.32 -4.05
N PHE A 2 -5.27 -4.55 -4.02
CA PHE A 2 -3.99 -4.94 -4.63
C PHE A 2 -4.26 -5.46 -6.04
N THR A 3 -3.76 -4.77 -7.04
CA THR A 3 -3.82 -5.21 -8.42
C THR A 3 -2.44 -5.61 -8.91
N ASN A 4 -2.36 -6.62 -9.75
CA ASN A 4 -1.10 -7.15 -10.26
C ASN A 4 -0.90 -6.76 -11.73
N ASN A 5 -1.05 -5.49 -12.04
CA ASN A 5 -0.88 -4.99 -13.39
C ASN A 5 0.59 -4.75 -13.70
N SER A 6 1.16 -5.62 -14.48
CA SER A 6 2.54 -5.50 -14.96
C SER A 6 2.64 -4.90 -16.36
N ASN A 7 1.55 -4.85 -17.12
CA ASN A 7 1.55 -4.33 -18.49
C ASN A 7 0.15 -3.82 -18.89
N TYR A 8 0.10 -2.60 -19.39
CA TYR A 8 -1.14 -1.92 -19.75
C TYR A 8 -1.95 -2.61 -20.84
N GLU A 9 -1.31 -3.25 -21.79
CA GLU A 9 -1.96 -3.94 -22.91
C GLU A 9 -2.55 -5.31 -22.53
N GLN A 10 -2.15 -5.87 -21.40
CA GLN A 10 -2.59 -7.19 -20.93
C GLN A 10 -3.43 -7.15 -19.65
N ASP A 11 -3.93 -5.99 -19.27
CA ASP A 11 -4.63 -5.78 -18.01
C ASP A 11 -5.75 -6.79 -17.74
N GLN A 12 -6.59 -7.06 -18.72
CA GLN A 12 -7.71 -7.99 -18.55
C GLN A 12 -7.26 -9.44 -18.36
N VAL A 13 -6.22 -9.85 -19.08
CA VAL A 13 -5.66 -11.19 -18.96
C VAL A 13 -4.92 -11.34 -17.62
N ASN A 14 -4.13 -10.36 -17.26
CA ASN A 14 -3.42 -10.34 -15.98
C ASN A 14 -4.36 -10.30 -14.78
N LEU A 15 -5.47 -9.57 -14.86
CA LEU A 15 -6.50 -9.56 -13.84
C LEU A 15 -7.19 -10.92 -13.68
N GLN A 16 -7.44 -11.62 -14.78
CA GLN A 16 -8.02 -12.95 -14.74
C GLN A 16 -7.10 -13.97 -14.06
N TYR A 17 -5.82 -13.92 -14.36
CA TYR A 17 -4.87 -14.92 -13.85
C TYR A 17 -4.25 -14.53 -12.50
N SER A 18 -4.15 -13.24 -12.19
CA SER A 18 -3.54 -12.79 -10.93
C SER A 18 -4.27 -13.28 -9.69
N GLN A 19 -5.59 -13.42 -9.76
CA GLN A 19 -6.37 -13.96 -8.64
C GLN A 19 -5.98 -15.41 -8.30
N PHE A 20 -5.55 -16.21 -9.25
CA PHE A 20 -5.20 -17.63 -9.02
C PHE A 20 -3.82 -17.83 -8.40
N ILE A 21 -3.00 -16.80 -8.37
CA ILE A 21 -1.61 -16.89 -7.90
C ILE A 21 -1.34 -16.02 -6.68
N THR A 22 -2.37 -15.39 -6.12
CA THR A 22 -2.22 -14.48 -4.99
C THR A 22 -2.86 -15.05 -3.74
N ARG A 23 -2.21 -14.77 -2.62
CA ARG A 23 -2.77 -14.98 -1.28
C ARG A 23 -2.46 -13.79 -0.39
N THR A 24 -3.27 -13.59 0.64
CA THR A 24 -2.97 -12.61 1.68
C THR A 24 -2.61 -13.31 2.99
N GLN A 25 -1.82 -12.63 3.79
CA GLN A 25 -1.48 -13.00 5.16
C GLN A 25 -1.56 -11.77 6.05
N PHE A 26 -1.85 -11.96 7.32
CA PHE A 26 -1.80 -10.88 8.32
C PHE A 26 -0.71 -11.16 9.32
N GLU A 27 0.17 -10.21 9.52
CA GLU A 27 1.29 -10.32 10.44
C GLU A 27 1.75 -8.93 10.90
N LYS A 28 2.01 -8.77 12.18
CA LYS A 28 2.60 -7.55 12.75
C LYS A 28 1.91 -6.25 12.27
N ASN A 29 0.60 -6.17 12.45
CA ASN A 29 -0.22 -5.01 12.04
C ASN A 29 -0.24 -4.70 10.54
N ARG A 30 0.09 -5.65 9.68
CA ARG A 30 0.02 -5.49 8.24
C ARG A 30 -0.65 -6.67 7.54
N ILE A 31 -1.39 -6.36 6.50
CA ILE A 31 -1.80 -7.35 5.50
C ILE A 31 -0.75 -7.33 4.40
N ARG A 32 -0.30 -8.50 4.03
CA ARG A 32 0.67 -8.73 2.95
C ARG A 32 0.01 -9.56 1.86
N GLN A 33 0.19 -9.13 0.62
CA GLN A 33 -0.14 -9.92 -0.56
C GLN A 33 1.11 -10.61 -1.06
N LEU A 34 1.05 -11.90 -1.15
CA LEU A 34 2.10 -12.75 -1.70
C LEU A 34 1.68 -13.25 -3.07
N ILE A 35 2.59 -13.24 -4.00
CA ILE A 35 2.38 -13.78 -5.34
C ILE A 35 3.07 -15.13 -5.38
N HIS A 36 2.29 -16.16 -5.71
CA HIS A 36 2.81 -17.51 -5.92
C HIS A 36 2.58 -17.88 -7.36
N GLY A 37 3.58 -18.24 -8.03
CA GLY A 37 3.45 -18.76 -9.35
C GLY A 37 4.63 -18.44 -10.22
N ASN A 38 5.06 -19.43 -10.90
CA ASN A 38 5.98 -19.36 -11.97
C ASN A 38 5.17 -19.04 -13.21
N LEU A 39 5.05 -17.78 -13.50
CA LEU A 39 4.43 -17.36 -14.76
C LEU A 39 5.47 -17.39 -15.85
N ASP A 40 6.13 -18.62 -16.00
CA ASP A 40 7.09 -18.60 -16.83
C ASP A 40 7.27 -19.33 -17.92
N GLY A 41 7.65 -18.97 -18.86
CA GLY A 41 8.41 -19.55 -19.88
C GLY A 41 9.82 -19.78 -19.36
N GLN A 42 10.05 -20.83 -18.70
CA GLN A 42 11.41 -21.23 -18.42
C GLN A 42 12.13 -21.42 -19.75
N GLU A 43 12.99 -20.49 -20.09
CA GLU A 43 14.05 -20.78 -21.04
C GLU A 43 14.89 -21.90 -20.41
N GLU A 44 15.09 -23.00 -21.13
CA GLU A 44 15.92 -24.12 -20.70
C GLU A 44 17.28 -23.57 -20.23
N GLY A 45 17.61 -23.80 -18.97
CA GLY A 45 18.90 -23.45 -18.38
C GLY A 45 18.92 -22.19 -17.52
N VAL A 46 17.79 -21.48 -17.30
CA VAL A 46 17.71 -20.40 -16.34
C VAL A 46 17.25 -20.95 -14.98
N GLU A 47 18.14 -20.93 -14.02
CA GLU A 47 17.80 -21.24 -12.63
C GLU A 47 17.01 -20.06 -12.05
N VAL A 48 15.70 -20.20 -11.95
CA VAL A 48 14.86 -19.19 -11.31
C VAL A 48 14.95 -19.37 -9.81
N ASP A 49 15.40 -18.35 -9.09
CA ASP A 49 15.38 -18.35 -7.64
C ASP A 49 13.94 -18.23 -7.13
N HIS A 50 13.31 -19.37 -6.88
CA HIS A 50 11.96 -19.49 -6.36
C HIS A 50 11.77 -18.91 -4.94
N LYS A 51 12.82 -18.39 -4.34
CA LYS A 51 12.78 -17.79 -3.00
C LYS A 51 12.47 -16.30 -3.00
N VAL A 52 12.50 -15.65 -4.15
CA VAL A 52 12.25 -14.23 -4.26
C VAL A 52 10.73 -13.98 -4.25
N VAL A 53 10.17 -13.76 -3.09
CA VAL A 53 8.77 -13.37 -2.93
C VAL A 53 8.69 -11.86 -2.76
N ILE A 54 8.19 -11.18 -3.78
CA ILE A 54 7.85 -9.76 -3.67
C ILE A 54 6.54 -9.65 -2.91
N GLU A 55 6.60 -8.94 -1.81
CA GLU A 55 5.47 -8.64 -0.96
C GLU A 55 4.91 -7.26 -1.28
N ARG A 56 3.61 -7.17 -1.52
CA ARG A 56 2.87 -5.91 -1.39
C ARG A 56 2.24 -5.90 -0.01
N PHE A 57 2.32 -4.78 0.69
CA PHE A 57 1.79 -4.71 2.04
C PHE A 57 0.99 -3.43 2.29
N PHE A 58 0.01 -3.55 3.15
CA PHE A 58 -0.72 -2.44 3.75
C PHE A 58 -0.71 -2.64 5.27
N GLY A 59 -0.12 -1.69 5.98
CA GLY A 59 0.10 -1.78 7.41
C GLY A 59 -0.34 -0.53 8.15
N ALA A 60 -0.45 -0.65 9.47
CA ALA A 60 -0.71 0.46 10.37
C ALA A 60 0.36 0.53 11.47
N ALA A 61 0.81 1.74 11.78
CA ALA A 61 1.74 2.04 12.87
C ALA A 61 1.16 3.11 13.80
N GLY A 62 1.53 3.07 15.07
CA GLY A 62 1.00 3.96 16.11
C GLY A 62 -0.27 3.48 16.81
N ALA A 63 -0.92 2.43 16.31
CA ALA A 63 -2.05 1.75 16.94
C ALA A 63 -2.09 0.28 16.55
N GLU A 64 -2.76 -0.54 17.36
CA GLU A 64 -2.95 -1.95 17.10
C GLU A 64 -4.16 -2.19 16.19
N VAL A 65 -4.00 -3.08 15.23
CA VAL A 65 -5.07 -3.54 14.35
C VAL A 65 -5.97 -4.52 15.11
N THR A 66 -7.24 -4.18 15.24
CA THR A 66 -8.23 -4.98 15.98
C THR A 66 -8.96 -6.00 15.12
N SER A 67 -9.12 -5.69 13.83
CA SER A 67 -9.63 -6.64 12.84
C SER A 67 -9.15 -6.26 11.43
N TYR A 68 -9.16 -7.24 10.53
CA TYR A 68 -8.65 -7.07 9.17
C TYR A 68 -9.45 -7.89 8.14
N CYS A 69 -9.28 -7.55 6.87
CA CYS A 69 -9.78 -8.36 5.76
C CYS A 69 -8.81 -8.31 4.58
N GLY A 70 -8.42 -9.47 4.10
CA GLY A 70 -7.55 -9.66 2.94
C GLY A 70 -8.29 -10.07 1.67
N SER A 71 -9.59 -10.39 1.76
CA SER A 71 -10.45 -10.78 0.64
C SER A 71 -11.36 -9.62 0.23
N LYS A 72 -11.28 -9.21 -1.03
CA LYS A 72 -12.10 -8.12 -1.57
C LYS A 72 -13.59 -8.44 -1.52
N GLU A 73 -13.97 -9.66 -1.90
CA GLU A 73 -15.35 -10.11 -1.89
C GLU A 73 -15.94 -10.09 -0.49
N ASN A 74 -15.21 -10.54 0.51
CA ASN A 74 -15.64 -10.53 1.90
C ASN A 74 -15.70 -9.11 2.48
N PHE A 75 -14.77 -8.23 2.10
CA PHE A 75 -14.77 -6.85 2.55
C PHE A 75 -15.96 -6.06 1.98
N ILE A 76 -16.20 -6.19 0.67
CA ILE A 76 -17.34 -5.54 0.02
C ILE A 76 -18.64 -6.20 0.44
N GLY A 77 -18.70 -7.54 0.39
CA GLY A 77 -19.88 -8.32 0.73
C GLY A 77 -20.90 -8.42 -0.41
N HIS A 78 -21.67 -9.50 -0.38
CA HIS A 78 -22.77 -9.68 -1.33
C HIS A 78 -23.83 -8.58 -1.18
N TYR A 79 -24.34 -8.08 -2.29
CA TYR A 79 -25.34 -6.99 -2.36
C TYR A 79 -24.84 -5.62 -1.86
N HIS A 80 -23.53 -5.46 -1.64
CA HIS A 80 -22.88 -4.21 -1.32
C HIS A 80 -21.98 -3.74 -2.47
N ASN A 81 -21.45 -2.51 -2.38
CA ASN A 81 -20.56 -1.94 -3.38
C ASN A 81 -19.45 -1.09 -2.70
N TYR A 82 -18.59 -0.48 -3.49
CA TYR A 82 -17.48 0.34 -2.97
C TYR A 82 -17.91 1.55 -2.13
N SER A 83 -19.12 2.08 -2.36
CA SER A 83 -19.65 3.20 -1.57
C SER A 83 -20.24 2.75 -0.23
N ASN A 84 -20.48 1.44 -0.08
CA ASN A 84 -21.14 0.87 1.08
C ASN A 84 -20.61 -0.56 1.37
N PRO A 85 -19.31 -0.74 1.64
CA PRO A 85 -18.75 -2.05 1.90
C PRO A 85 -19.27 -2.65 3.21
N ALA A 86 -19.59 -3.93 3.21
CA ALA A 86 -20.10 -4.63 4.40
C ALA A 86 -19.14 -4.54 5.60
N GLY A 87 -17.83 -4.61 5.37
CA GLY A 87 -16.80 -4.46 6.41
C GLY A 87 -16.86 -3.12 7.12
N VAL A 88 -17.17 -2.04 6.41
CA VAL A 88 -17.34 -0.70 7.01
C VAL A 88 -18.68 -0.57 7.71
N VAL A 89 -19.75 -1.07 7.10
CA VAL A 89 -21.11 -1.00 7.70
C VAL A 89 -21.21 -1.77 9.00
N LYS A 90 -20.55 -2.94 9.08
CA LYS A 90 -20.50 -3.73 10.32
C LYS A 90 -19.61 -3.10 11.40
N GLY A 91 -18.74 -2.15 11.04
CA GLY A 91 -17.75 -1.56 11.95
C GLY A 91 -16.68 -2.53 12.45
N LYS A 92 -16.65 -3.74 11.89
CA LYS A 92 -15.69 -4.80 12.24
C LYS A 92 -15.52 -5.73 11.06
N MET A 93 -14.31 -6.20 10.84
CA MET A 93 -13.99 -7.20 9.82
C MET A 93 -13.91 -8.60 10.42
N ASP A 94 -14.11 -9.60 9.57
CA ASP A 94 -14.22 -11.00 10.01
C ASP A 94 -12.86 -11.73 10.06
N ASN A 95 -11.75 -11.00 9.94
CA ASN A 95 -10.37 -11.52 9.90
C ASN A 95 -10.16 -12.56 8.79
N THR A 96 -10.80 -12.35 7.66
CA THR A 96 -10.68 -13.24 6.50
C THR A 96 -9.46 -12.87 5.65
N LEU A 97 -8.81 -13.89 5.14
CA LEU A 97 -7.68 -13.77 4.24
C LEU A 97 -8.08 -14.29 2.85
N ASN A 98 -7.36 -13.83 1.85
CA ASN A 98 -7.54 -14.29 0.48
C ASN A 98 -6.65 -15.49 0.17
N TYR A 99 -7.20 -16.42 -0.60
CA TYR A 99 -6.46 -17.50 -1.23
C TYR A 99 -7.05 -17.75 -2.62
N ASN A 100 -6.31 -17.39 -3.67
CA ASN A 100 -6.74 -17.52 -5.06
C ASN A 100 -8.02 -16.75 -5.44
N GLU A 101 -8.22 -15.59 -4.84
CA GLU A 101 -9.31 -14.65 -5.12
C GLU A 101 -8.76 -13.24 -5.27
N ASN A 102 -9.64 -12.25 -5.45
CA ASN A 102 -9.22 -10.86 -5.47
C ASN A 102 -8.78 -10.39 -4.07
N SER A 103 -7.55 -9.93 -3.99
CA SER A 103 -6.96 -9.47 -2.74
C SER A 103 -7.32 -8.03 -2.43
N CYS A 104 -7.46 -7.71 -1.16
CA CYS A 104 -7.50 -6.34 -0.64
C CYS A 104 -6.69 -6.24 0.66
N GLY A 105 -6.46 -5.00 1.09
CA GLY A 105 -5.93 -4.70 2.41
C GLY A 105 -6.90 -3.79 3.15
N ALA A 106 -7.62 -4.32 4.12
CA ALA A 106 -8.48 -3.55 5.00
C ALA A 106 -8.12 -3.80 6.46
N LEU A 107 -7.92 -2.72 7.21
CA LEU A 107 -7.52 -2.74 8.62
C LEU A 107 -8.49 -1.90 9.44
N ALA A 108 -8.91 -2.41 10.59
CA ALA A 108 -9.68 -1.64 11.56
C ALA A 108 -8.87 -1.43 12.84
N LEU A 109 -8.94 -0.22 13.35
CA LEU A 109 -8.30 0.19 14.59
C LEU A 109 -9.35 0.80 15.50
N ASN A 110 -9.30 0.47 16.78
CA ASN A 110 -10.14 1.09 17.79
C ASN A 110 -9.33 2.12 18.57
N LEU A 111 -9.82 3.33 18.60
CA LEU A 111 -9.18 4.43 19.30
C LEU A 111 -10.12 4.99 20.36
N ILE A 112 -9.60 5.14 21.56
CA ILE A 112 -10.27 5.84 22.66
C ILE A 112 -9.41 7.06 22.97
N LEU A 113 -9.98 8.24 22.79
CA LEU A 113 -9.32 9.51 23.06
C LEU A 113 -10.01 10.20 24.24
N GLN A 114 -9.22 10.66 25.20
CA GLN A 114 -9.69 11.50 26.26
C GLN A 114 -9.83 12.97 25.80
N PRO A 115 -10.62 13.81 26.47
CA PRO A 115 -10.70 15.23 26.12
C PRO A 115 -9.31 15.89 26.06
N GLY A 116 -8.99 16.48 24.90
CA GLY A 116 -7.70 17.11 24.64
C GLY A 116 -6.58 16.15 24.21
N GLU A 117 -6.84 14.85 24.17
CA GLU A 117 -5.88 13.86 23.67
C GLU A 117 -5.86 13.82 22.13
N SER A 118 -4.66 13.62 21.56
CA SER A 118 -4.48 13.36 20.13
C SER A 118 -3.58 12.13 19.94
N LYS A 119 -3.85 11.36 18.90
CA LYS A 119 -3.06 10.19 18.54
C LYS A 119 -2.70 10.24 17.05
N ASN A 120 -1.44 9.98 16.75
CA ASN A 120 -0.96 9.92 15.37
C ASN A 120 -0.87 8.46 14.93
N ILE A 121 -1.37 8.18 13.74
CA ILE A 121 -1.34 6.87 13.11
C ILE A 121 -0.79 7.05 11.70
N ALA A 122 0.12 6.20 11.31
CA ALA A 122 0.59 6.09 9.93
C ALA A 122 0.01 4.84 9.29
N PHE A 123 -0.50 4.99 8.08
CA PHE A 123 -0.81 3.88 7.19
C PHE A 123 0.29 3.77 6.15
N LEU A 124 0.78 2.57 5.95
CA LEU A 124 1.92 2.28 5.11
C LEU A 124 1.46 1.38 3.97
N LEU A 125 1.70 1.81 2.74
CA LEU A 125 1.47 1.03 1.55
C LEU A 125 2.78 0.92 0.79
N GLY A 126 3.20 -0.30 0.48
CA GLY A 126 4.47 -0.51 -0.18
C GLY A 126 4.60 -1.87 -0.86
N MET A 127 5.74 -2.02 -1.51
CA MET A 127 6.16 -3.26 -2.16
C MET A 127 7.65 -3.46 -1.88
N LYS A 128 7.99 -4.54 -1.20
CA LYS A 128 9.34 -4.89 -0.80
C LYS A 128 9.48 -6.40 -0.61
N TYR A 129 10.69 -6.85 -0.37
CA TYR A 129 10.93 -8.20 0.13
C TYR A 129 10.49 -8.31 1.60
N ASP A 130 10.11 -9.48 2.04
CA ASP A 130 9.46 -9.74 3.35
C ASP A 130 10.19 -9.09 4.54
N GLU A 131 11.49 -9.29 4.66
CA GLU A 131 12.29 -8.75 5.77
C GLU A 131 12.32 -7.21 5.75
N GLU A 132 12.53 -6.61 4.59
CA GLU A 132 12.55 -5.16 4.42
C GLU A 132 11.18 -4.52 4.71
N ALA A 133 10.08 -5.18 4.33
CA ALA A 133 8.75 -4.70 4.62
C ALA A 133 8.45 -4.65 6.13
N ALA A 134 8.95 -5.63 6.87
CA ALA A 134 8.84 -5.67 8.33
C ALA A 134 9.65 -4.54 9.00
N GLU A 135 10.86 -4.29 8.52
CA GLU A 135 11.73 -3.22 9.02
C GLU A 135 11.13 -1.84 8.75
N ILE A 136 10.57 -1.61 7.55
CA ILE A 136 9.88 -0.37 7.21
C ILE A 136 8.71 -0.13 8.17
N CYS A 137 7.86 -1.14 8.40
CA CYS A 137 6.75 -0.98 9.33
C CYS A 137 7.20 -0.72 10.77
N ALA A 138 8.31 -1.33 11.22
CA ALA A 138 8.86 -1.09 12.54
C ALA A 138 9.48 0.32 12.66
N HIS A 139 10.07 0.85 11.59
CA HIS A 139 10.61 2.21 11.55
C HIS A 139 9.55 3.26 11.92
N TYR A 140 8.32 3.11 11.42
CA TYR A 140 7.21 4.04 11.70
C TYR A 140 6.48 3.79 13.03
N SER A 141 7.07 3.07 13.98
CA SER A 141 6.46 2.80 15.30
C SER A 141 6.11 4.06 16.09
N ASN A 142 6.87 5.16 15.91
CA ASN A 142 6.54 6.51 16.39
C ASN A 142 6.19 7.43 15.21
N PRO A 143 4.95 7.34 14.67
CA PRO A 143 4.63 7.93 13.37
C PRO A 143 4.71 9.46 13.36
N LYS A 144 4.41 10.13 14.47
CA LYS A 144 4.42 11.60 14.50
C LYS A 144 5.80 12.17 14.18
N GLU A 145 6.78 11.77 14.95
CA GLU A 145 8.15 12.31 14.86
C GLU A 145 8.80 11.96 13.52
N ILE A 146 8.64 10.71 13.10
CA ILE A 146 9.27 10.19 11.89
C ILE A 146 8.63 10.82 10.64
N CYS A 147 7.30 10.85 10.55
CA CYS A 147 6.63 11.45 9.40
C CYS A 147 6.90 12.96 9.29
N GLU A 148 6.91 13.71 10.41
CA GLU A 148 7.25 15.13 10.39
C GLU A 148 8.69 15.37 9.87
N LYS A 149 9.63 14.54 10.29
CA LYS A 149 11.03 14.60 9.83
C LYS A 149 11.13 14.28 8.34
N GLU A 150 10.56 13.17 7.90
CA GLU A 150 10.66 12.71 6.51
C GLU A 150 9.96 13.66 5.53
N VAL A 151 8.79 14.20 5.91
CA VAL A 151 8.11 15.21 5.09
C VAL A 151 8.98 16.46 4.94
N LYS A 152 9.65 16.90 6.01
CA LYS A 152 10.57 18.03 5.94
C LYS A 152 11.77 17.75 5.05
N GLU A 153 12.35 16.57 5.15
CA GLU A 153 13.48 16.14 4.31
C GLU A 153 13.05 16.05 2.83
N LEU A 154 11.88 15.49 2.57
CA LEU A 154 11.32 15.40 1.22
C LEU A 154 11.05 16.76 0.60
N ILE A 155 10.47 17.68 1.36
CA ILE A 155 10.26 19.07 0.93
C ILE A 155 11.61 19.73 0.61
N GLY A 156 12.60 19.58 1.49
CA GLY A 156 13.95 20.11 1.26
C GLY A 156 14.60 19.56 0.00
N TYR A 157 14.49 18.26 -0.22
CA TYR A 157 14.99 17.61 -1.42
C TYR A 157 14.36 18.17 -2.70
N TRP A 158 13.03 18.32 -2.73
CA TRP A 158 12.35 18.86 -3.91
C TRP A 158 12.65 20.34 -4.14
N HIS A 159 12.74 21.15 -3.09
CA HIS A 159 13.15 22.54 -3.21
C HIS A 159 14.54 22.66 -3.81
N GLU A 160 15.51 21.91 -3.30
CA GLU A 160 16.86 21.86 -3.86
C GLU A 160 16.85 21.52 -5.36
N LYS A 161 16.07 20.52 -5.78
CA LYS A 161 15.97 20.11 -7.18
C LYS A 161 15.32 21.17 -8.07
N LEU A 162 14.24 21.77 -7.60
CA LEU A 162 13.48 22.78 -8.36
C LEU A 162 14.23 24.12 -8.47
N GLU A 163 15.05 24.46 -7.48
CA GLU A 163 15.88 25.68 -7.49
C GLU A 163 17.00 25.65 -8.55
N HIS A 164 17.38 24.46 -9.05
CA HIS A 164 18.38 24.35 -10.10
C HIS A 164 17.94 24.94 -11.45
N PHE A 165 16.66 25.08 -11.68
CA PHE A 165 16.12 25.66 -12.89
C PHE A 165 15.04 26.68 -12.56
N GLN A 166 15.40 27.96 -12.58
CA GLN A 166 14.50 29.09 -12.37
C GLN A 166 14.62 30.07 -13.51
N VAL A 167 13.50 30.55 -14.01
CA VAL A 167 13.42 31.49 -15.13
C VAL A 167 12.87 32.83 -14.61
N LYS A 168 13.48 33.93 -15.05
CA LYS A 168 12.98 35.28 -14.81
C LYS A 168 12.96 36.04 -16.11
N THR A 169 11.75 36.32 -16.62
CA THR A 169 11.51 37.00 -17.88
C THR A 169 10.65 38.27 -17.69
N PRO A 170 10.45 39.06 -18.71
CA PRO A 170 9.50 40.19 -18.65
C PRO A 170 8.01 39.78 -18.54
N SER A 171 7.67 38.49 -18.73
CA SER A 171 6.31 37.95 -18.56
C SER A 171 6.17 37.16 -17.27
N PRO A 172 5.49 37.70 -16.25
CA PRO A 172 5.24 36.99 -14.98
C PRO A 172 4.44 35.70 -15.14
N GLU A 173 3.54 35.65 -16.15
CA GLU A 173 2.73 34.45 -16.42
C GLU A 173 3.61 33.31 -16.94
N PHE A 174 4.57 33.61 -17.78
CA PHE A 174 5.54 32.62 -18.26
C PHE A 174 6.45 32.13 -17.13
N ASP A 175 6.93 33.04 -16.31
CA ASP A 175 7.75 32.69 -15.13
C ASP A 175 6.99 31.77 -14.18
N THR A 176 5.73 32.07 -13.89
CA THR A 176 4.87 31.22 -13.06
C THR A 176 4.69 29.84 -13.67
N MET A 177 4.42 29.76 -14.96
CA MET A 177 4.24 28.49 -15.67
C MET A 177 5.49 27.61 -15.60
N ILE A 178 6.67 28.20 -15.80
CA ILE A 178 7.92 27.44 -15.83
C ILE A 178 8.42 27.10 -14.42
N ASN A 179 8.32 28.03 -13.48
CA ASN A 179 8.89 27.86 -12.14
C ASN A 179 7.98 27.04 -11.19
N THR A 180 6.71 26.80 -11.58
CA THR A 180 5.74 26.09 -10.73
C THR A 180 5.52 24.64 -11.22
N TRP A 181 5.75 24.38 -12.49
CA TRP A 181 5.58 23.09 -13.14
C TRP A 181 6.93 22.48 -13.54
#